data_e48cb5c7bf7bafaa2e10cd6339475839
#
_entry.id   e48cb5c7bf7bafaa2e10cd6339475839
#
_cell.length_a   1.000
_cell.length_b   1.000
_cell.length_c   1.000
_cell.angle_alpha   90.00
_cell.angle_beta   90.00
_cell.angle_gamma   90.00
#
_symmetry.space_group_name_H-M   'P 1'
#
loop_
_entity.id
_entity.type
_entity.pdbx_description
1 polymer ?
#
loop_
_entity_poly.entity_id
_entity_poly.type
_entity_poly.pdbx_seq_one_letter_code
_entity_poly.pdbx_strand_id
1 'polypeptide(L)'
;MTRNFFNHYSALIVLGLLLSGGLSIVVRGGAKTHDWLIVSGGLVGLVAVWWVVRPVARSSSLSTGQPVLLEVQSPFCLGCVAVKPAVDRLENEWRGKLQVQRVDIQSPAGKRLVSRYHVELTPTFIFFDGTGREQWRSVGGVDAAQVRSTLEK
;
A
#
# COMPACT_ATOMS: atom_id res chain seq x y z
N MET A 1 13.99 -14.43 -3.27
CA MET A 1 14.03 -13.10 -3.94
C MET A 1 12.84 -12.84 -4.85
N THR A 2 12.38 -13.79 -5.68
CA THR A 2 11.25 -13.63 -6.63
C THR A 2 9.91 -13.25 -6.00
N ARG A 3 9.54 -13.86 -4.85
CA ARG A 3 8.23 -13.62 -4.19
C ARG A 3 8.05 -12.17 -3.73
N ASN A 4 9.11 -11.52 -3.27
CA ASN A 4 9.07 -10.12 -2.84
C ASN A 4 8.93 -9.17 -4.03
N PHE A 5 9.58 -9.48 -5.16
CA PHE A 5 9.45 -8.70 -6.38
C PHE A 5 8.00 -8.67 -6.89
N PHE A 6 7.35 -9.84 -7.00
CA PHE A 6 5.95 -9.92 -7.42
C PHE A 6 5.00 -9.18 -6.47
N ASN A 7 5.22 -9.26 -5.16
CA ASN A 7 4.41 -8.54 -4.19
C ASN A 7 4.55 -7.01 -4.32
N HIS A 8 5.78 -6.51 -4.49
CA HIS A 8 6.02 -5.06 -4.54
C HIS A 8 5.63 -4.41 -5.87
N TYR A 9 5.65 -5.17 -6.97
CA TYR A 9 5.36 -4.67 -8.31
C TYR A 9 4.09 -5.26 -8.93
N SER A 10 3.23 -5.86 -8.11
CA SER A 10 2.00 -6.54 -8.57
C SER A 10 1.12 -5.66 -9.47
N ALA A 11 0.95 -4.37 -9.13
CA ALA A 11 0.17 -3.44 -9.94
C ALA A 11 0.79 -3.18 -11.31
N LEU A 12 2.11 -3.06 -11.39
CA LEU A 12 2.81 -2.85 -12.67
C LEU A 12 2.78 -4.11 -13.55
N ILE A 13 2.85 -5.29 -12.96
CA ILE A 13 2.75 -6.56 -13.68
C ILE A 13 1.35 -6.70 -14.29
N VAL A 14 0.29 -6.47 -13.50
CA VAL A 14 -1.09 -6.52 -13.98
C VAL A 14 -1.31 -5.49 -15.09
N LEU A 15 -0.84 -4.26 -14.93
CA LEU A 15 -0.93 -3.22 -15.95
C LEU A 15 -0.22 -3.63 -17.25
N GLY A 16 0.98 -4.19 -17.17
CA GLY A 16 1.73 -4.67 -18.32
C GLY A 16 1.01 -5.77 -19.09
N LEU A 17 0.38 -6.72 -18.38
CA LEU A 17 -0.42 -7.78 -18.98
C LEU A 17 -1.68 -7.25 -19.69
N LEU A 18 -2.37 -6.28 -19.08
CA LEU A 18 -3.56 -5.65 -19.68
C LEU A 18 -3.20 -4.86 -20.95
N LEU A 19 -2.11 -4.10 -20.91
CA LEU A 19 -1.64 -3.32 -22.06
C LEU A 19 -1.19 -4.23 -23.21
N SER A 20 -0.46 -5.32 -22.93
CA SER A 20 -0.02 -6.27 -23.97
C SER A 20 -1.19 -7.04 -24.57
N GLY A 21 -2.18 -7.42 -23.76
CA GLY A 21 -3.42 -8.05 -24.23
C GLY A 21 -4.24 -7.12 -25.11
N GLY A 22 -4.46 -5.89 -24.68
CA GLY A 22 -5.19 -4.86 -25.43
C GLY A 22 -4.49 -4.54 -26.75
N LEU A 23 -3.17 -4.34 -26.75
CA LEU A 23 -2.39 -4.10 -27.97
C LEU A 23 -2.47 -5.27 -28.97
N SER A 24 -2.44 -6.51 -28.47
CA SER A 24 -2.55 -7.70 -29.33
C SER A 24 -3.91 -7.78 -30.03
N ILE A 25 -5.00 -7.41 -29.38
CA ILE A 25 -6.34 -7.37 -29.96
C ILE A 25 -6.42 -6.32 -31.07
N VAL A 26 -5.89 -5.11 -30.80
CA VAL A 26 -5.89 -3.98 -31.75
C VAL A 26 -5.07 -4.32 -33.00
N VAL A 27 -3.88 -4.92 -32.84
CA VAL A 27 -2.99 -5.28 -33.97
C VAL A 27 -3.58 -6.39 -34.83
N ARG A 28 -4.23 -7.40 -34.24
CA ARG A 28 -4.84 -8.51 -34.97
C ARG A 28 -6.16 -8.13 -35.65
N GLY A 29 -6.90 -7.17 -35.12
CA GLY A 29 -8.20 -6.76 -35.64
C GLY A 29 -8.17 -5.75 -36.80
N GLY A 30 -6.98 -5.27 -37.24
CA GLY A 30 -6.90 -4.20 -38.24
C GLY A 30 -7.43 -2.88 -37.66
N ALA A 31 -6.64 -2.28 -36.77
CA ALA A 31 -7.02 -1.14 -35.91
C ALA A 31 -7.66 0.01 -36.69
N LYS A 32 -8.92 0.32 -36.36
CA LYS A 32 -9.60 1.55 -36.78
C LYS A 32 -9.23 2.68 -35.80
N THR A 33 -9.33 3.91 -36.25
CA THR A 33 -9.06 5.10 -35.41
C THR A 33 -9.78 5.09 -34.08
N HIS A 34 -10.98 4.50 -34.03
CA HIS A 34 -11.79 4.35 -32.83
C HIS A 34 -11.15 3.45 -31.77
N ASP A 35 -10.42 2.41 -32.18
CA ASP A 35 -9.79 1.46 -31.24
C ASP A 35 -8.61 2.13 -30.48
N TRP A 36 -7.90 3.02 -31.15
CA TRP A 36 -6.84 3.85 -30.54
C TRP A 36 -7.38 4.83 -29.51
N LEU A 37 -8.59 5.37 -29.71
CA LEU A 37 -9.25 6.25 -28.73
C LEU A 37 -9.66 5.49 -27.46
N ILE A 38 -10.11 4.23 -27.60
CA ILE A 38 -10.45 3.39 -26.45
C ILE A 38 -9.20 3.05 -25.63
N VAL A 39 -8.11 2.66 -26.30
CA VAL A 39 -6.84 2.32 -25.63
C VAL A 39 -6.23 3.53 -24.94
N SER A 40 -6.19 4.69 -25.60
CA SER A 40 -5.65 5.92 -25.01
C SER A 40 -6.51 6.44 -23.86
N GLY A 41 -7.83 6.42 -23.99
CA GLY A 41 -8.77 6.80 -22.93
C GLY A 41 -8.65 5.89 -21.69
N GLY A 42 -8.51 4.58 -21.90
CA GLY A 42 -8.26 3.61 -20.85
C GLY A 42 -6.95 3.88 -20.10
N LEU A 43 -5.88 4.20 -20.83
CA LEU A 43 -4.58 4.54 -20.23
C LEU A 43 -4.64 5.80 -19.38
N VAL A 44 -5.27 6.86 -19.89
CA VAL A 44 -5.46 8.11 -19.16
C VAL A 44 -6.30 7.90 -17.90
N GLY A 45 -7.37 7.11 -18.00
CA GLY A 45 -8.21 6.74 -16.85
C GLY A 45 -7.42 6.00 -15.77
N LEU A 46 -6.58 5.04 -16.15
CA LEU A 46 -5.72 4.29 -15.22
C LEU A 46 -4.70 5.20 -14.53
N VAL A 47 -4.08 6.13 -15.27
CA VAL A 47 -3.14 7.11 -14.71
C VAL A 47 -3.86 8.05 -13.74
N ALA A 48 -5.07 8.50 -14.06
CA ALA A 48 -5.87 9.36 -13.19
C ALA A 48 -6.26 8.63 -11.89
N VAL A 49 -6.74 7.38 -11.98
CA VAL A 49 -7.04 6.54 -10.81
C VAL A 49 -5.79 6.34 -9.96
N TRP A 50 -4.66 6.03 -10.57
CA TRP A 50 -3.40 5.87 -9.84
C TRP A 50 -2.97 7.17 -9.11
N TRP A 51 -3.16 8.34 -9.73
CA TRP A 51 -2.88 9.64 -9.10
C TRP A 51 -3.75 9.90 -7.88
N VAL A 52 -5.04 9.57 -7.94
CA VAL A 52 -6.00 9.74 -6.83
C VAL A 52 -5.72 8.76 -5.69
N VAL A 53 -5.31 7.52 -6.02
CA VAL A 53 -5.11 6.44 -5.04
C VAL A 53 -3.69 6.42 -4.45
N ARG A 54 -2.79 7.30 -4.92
CA ARG A 54 -1.41 7.38 -4.39
C ARG A 54 -1.40 7.45 -2.86
N PRO A 55 -0.73 6.51 -2.16
CA PRO A 55 -0.52 6.64 -0.73
C PRO A 55 0.40 7.85 -0.47
N VAL A 56 -0.10 8.84 0.26
CA VAL A 56 0.74 9.95 0.74
C VAL A 56 1.54 9.41 1.92
N ALA A 57 2.81 9.11 1.69
CA ALA A 57 3.73 8.72 2.75
C ALA A 57 4.00 9.96 3.63
N ARG A 58 3.32 10.05 4.77
CA ARG A 58 3.68 11.00 5.82
C ARG A 58 4.80 10.39 6.66
N SER A 59 6.02 10.83 6.44
CA SER A 59 7.15 10.48 7.31
C SER A 59 7.04 11.29 8.60
N SER A 60 6.42 10.73 9.62
CA SER A 60 6.50 11.25 10.98
C SER A 60 7.51 10.42 11.77
N SER A 61 8.33 11.06 12.59
CA SER A 61 9.14 10.39 13.58
C SER A 61 8.23 9.62 14.55
N LEU A 62 8.63 8.40 14.93
CA LEU A 62 7.93 7.66 16.00
C LEU A 62 7.87 8.57 17.23
N SER A 63 6.68 9.09 17.55
CA SER A 63 6.52 9.95 18.70
C SER A 63 6.41 9.07 19.94
N THR A 64 7.22 9.38 20.94
CA THR A 64 7.15 8.75 22.26
C THR A 64 5.91 9.23 23.00
N GLY A 65 5.13 8.31 23.55
CA GLY A 65 3.98 8.60 24.40
C GLY A 65 2.61 8.22 23.87
N GLN A 66 2.48 7.90 22.58
CA GLN A 66 1.24 7.39 21.99
C GLN A 66 1.48 6.05 21.27
N PRO A 67 0.50 5.14 21.28
CA PRO A 67 0.54 3.94 20.45
C PRO A 67 0.67 4.28 18.96
N VAL A 68 1.48 3.48 18.25
CA VAL A 68 1.76 3.69 16.82
C VAL A 68 1.42 2.42 16.05
N LEU A 69 0.60 2.56 15.01
CA LEU A 69 0.43 1.54 13.98
C LEU A 69 1.32 1.89 12.78
N LEU A 70 2.43 1.18 12.65
CA LEU A 70 3.34 1.32 11.52
C LEU A 70 2.83 0.48 10.35
N GLU A 71 2.50 1.11 9.24
CA GLU A 71 2.16 0.47 7.97
C GLU A 71 3.35 0.57 7.02
N VAL A 72 3.96 -0.57 6.72
CA VAL A 72 5.00 -0.68 5.70
C VAL A 72 4.35 -1.05 4.38
N GLN A 73 4.43 -0.13 3.41
CA GLN A 73 3.70 -0.23 2.15
C GLN A 73 4.61 -0.03 0.94
N SER A 74 4.11 -0.39 -0.24
CA SER A 74 4.72 -0.07 -1.53
C SER A 74 3.68 0.61 -2.42
N PRO A 75 4.04 1.68 -3.16
CA PRO A 75 3.12 2.38 -4.04
C PRO A 75 2.59 1.52 -5.20
N PHE A 76 3.27 0.41 -5.51
CA PHE A 76 2.90 -0.50 -6.61
C PHE A 76 2.29 -1.82 -6.11
N CYS A 77 1.92 -1.91 -4.84
CA CYS A 77 1.34 -3.10 -4.22
C CYS A 77 -0.19 -3.01 -4.19
N LEU A 78 -0.88 -3.88 -4.91
CA LEU A 78 -2.35 -3.94 -4.94
C LEU A 78 -2.95 -4.24 -3.57
N GLY A 79 -2.31 -5.08 -2.76
CA GLY A 79 -2.73 -5.36 -1.39
C GLY A 79 -2.74 -4.11 -0.51
N CYS A 80 -1.76 -3.20 -0.68
CA CYS A 80 -1.69 -1.94 0.06
C CYS A 80 -2.86 -1.01 -0.32
N VAL A 81 -3.22 -0.98 -1.61
CA VAL A 81 -4.38 -0.21 -2.10
C VAL A 81 -5.68 -0.77 -1.50
N ALA A 82 -5.83 -2.09 -1.48
CA ALA A 82 -7.04 -2.75 -0.96
C ALA A 82 -7.27 -2.52 0.54
N VAL A 83 -6.22 -2.47 1.36
CA VAL A 83 -6.35 -2.27 2.81
C VAL A 83 -6.47 -0.81 3.23
N LYS A 84 -6.09 0.13 2.35
CA LYS A 84 -6.09 1.56 2.65
C LYS A 84 -7.40 2.08 3.27
N PRO A 85 -8.61 1.75 2.76
CA PRO A 85 -9.85 2.23 3.37
C PRO A 85 -10.06 1.74 4.81
N ALA A 86 -9.60 0.54 5.15
CA ALA A 86 -9.69 0.01 6.51
C ALA A 86 -8.74 0.77 7.46
N VAL A 87 -7.53 1.04 7.02
CA VAL A 87 -6.54 1.80 7.80
C VAL A 87 -6.99 3.26 7.99
N ASP A 88 -7.54 3.89 6.94
CA ASP A 88 -8.05 5.27 7.02
C ASP A 88 -9.23 5.37 8.01
N ARG A 89 -10.10 4.35 8.10
CA ARG A 89 -11.17 4.30 9.10
C ARG A 89 -10.61 4.20 10.53
N LEU A 90 -9.63 3.32 10.76
CA LEU A 90 -8.97 3.18 12.06
C LEU A 90 -8.29 4.49 12.48
N GLU A 91 -7.58 5.14 11.58
CA GLU A 91 -6.92 6.43 11.84
C GLU A 91 -7.94 7.52 12.23
N ASN A 92 -9.11 7.54 11.57
CA ASN A 92 -10.17 8.48 11.90
C ASN A 92 -10.88 8.15 13.22
N GLU A 93 -11.18 6.87 13.47
CA GLU A 93 -11.85 6.39 14.69
C GLU A 93 -11.02 6.66 15.94
N TRP A 94 -9.70 6.45 15.85
CA TRP A 94 -8.78 6.57 16.99
C TRP A 94 -7.92 7.83 16.94
N ARG A 95 -8.40 8.87 16.27
CA ARG A 95 -7.71 10.15 16.14
C ARG A 95 -7.35 10.71 17.52
N GLY A 96 -6.07 11.03 17.73
CA GLY A 96 -5.54 11.52 19.00
C GLY A 96 -5.18 10.46 20.04
N LYS A 97 -5.56 9.17 19.80
CA LYS A 97 -5.21 8.02 20.67
C LYS A 97 -4.26 7.04 19.98
N LEU A 98 -4.32 6.95 18.65
CA LEU A 98 -3.47 6.11 17.83
C LEU A 98 -2.82 6.96 16.74
N GLN A 99 -1.52 6.83 16.58
CA GLN A 99 -0.80 7.40 15.45
C GLN A 99 -0.64 6.33 14.36
N VAL A 100 -1.17 6.58 13.15
CA VAL A 100 -0.91 5.73 11.99
C VAL A 100 0.27 6.30 11.21
N GLN A 101 1.35 5.54 11.09
CA GLN A 101 2.54 5.92 10.36
C GLN A 101 2.72 5.03 9.13
N ARG A 102 2.59 5.64 7.95
CA ARG A 102 2.78 4.96 6.66
C ARG A 102 4.18 5.19 6.14
N VAL A 103 4.87 4.11 5.82
CA VAL A 103 6.25 4.16 5.34
C VAL A 103 6.38 3.38 4.04
N ASP A 104 6.88 4.07 3.01
CA ASP A 104 7.21 3.45 1.74
C ASP A 104 8.54 2.72 1.82
N ILE A 105 8.52 1.40 1.52
CA ILE A 105 9.73 0.54 1.53
C ILE A 105 10.84 1.03 0.60
N GLN A 106 10.50 1.81 -0.43
CA GLN A 106 11.48 2.34 -1.39
C GLN A 106 12.18 3.59 -0.86
N SER A 107 11.59 4.27 0.13
CA SER A 107 12.19 5.44 0.74
C SER A 107 13.44 5.07 1.57
N PRO A 108 14.39 6.00 1.75
CA PRO A 108 15.55 5.76 2.63
C PRO A 108 15.16 5.40 4.07
N ALA A 109 14.09 5.99 4.59
CA ALA A 109 13.54 5.66 5.92
C ALA A 109 12.94 4.25 5.92
N GLY A 110 12.16 3.91 4.88
CA GLY A 110 11.54 2.61 4.74
C GLY A 110 12.55 1.47 4.64
N LYS A 111 13.62 1.65 3.86
CA LYS A 111 14.70 0.65 3.76
C LYS A 111 15.34 0.35 5.12
N ARG A 112 15.56 1.37 5.96
CA ARG A 112 16.08 1.18 7.33
C ARG A 112 15.10 0.43 8.21
N LEU A 113 13.80 0.77 8.15
CA LEU A 113 12.76 0.11 8.93
C LEU A 113 12.53 -1.34 8.49
N VAL A 114 12.51 -1.60 7.18
CA VAL A 114 12.43 -2.96 6.61
C VAL A 114 13.55 -3.83 7.14
N SER A 115 14.80 -3.35 7.13
CA SER A 115 15.94 -4.07 7.67
C SER A 115 15.85 -4.26 9.19
N ARG A 116 15.47 -3.22 9.93
CA ARG A 116 15.36 -3.24 11.39
C ARG A 116 14.29 -4.21 11.91
N TYR A 117 13.12 -4.22 11.26
CA TYR A 117 11.96 -5.02 11.68
C TYR A 117 11.76 -6.30 10.86
N HIS A 118 12.72 -6.64 9.98
CA HIS A 118 12.69 -7.84 9.12
C HIS A 118 11.37 -7.97 8.35
N VAL A 119 10.94 -6.87 7.71
CA VAL A 119 9.72 -6.85 6.90
C VAL A 119 10.01 -7.46 5.53
N GLU A 120 9.34 -8.56 5.19
CA GLU A 120 9.54 -9.25 3.92
C GLU A 120 8.46 -8.96 2.89
N LEU A 121 7.24 -8.68 3.33
CA LEU A 121 6.06 -8.53 2.47
C LEU A 121 5.35 -7.21 2.73
N THR A 122 4.60 -6.72 1.75
CA THR A 122 3.73 -5.55 1.87
C THR A 122 2.27 -5.91 1.52
N PRO A 123 1.29 -5.31 2.23
CA PRO A 123 1.45 -4.46 3.41
C PRO A 123 1.81 -5.28 4.66
N THR A 124 2.68 -4.73 5.50
CA THR A 124 2.95 -5.24 6.85
C THR A 124 2.59 -4.17 7.86
N PHE A 125 1.87 -4.56 8.88
CA PHE A 125 1.45 -3.72 10.01
C PHE A 125 2.19 -4.15 11.26
N ILE A 126 2.75 -3.18 11.99
CA ILE A 126 3.40 -3.41 13.27
C ILE A 126 2.82 -2.42 14.28
N PHE A 127 2.25 -2.93 15.35
CA PHE A 127 1.69 -2.13 16.41
C PHE A 127 2.69 -1.96 17.55
N PHE A 128 2.97 -0.71 17.89
CA PHE A 128 3.80 -0.33 19.02
C PHE A 128 2.95 0.32 20.10
N ASP A 129 3.18 -0.01 21.35
CA ASP A 129 2.58 0.69 22.49
C ASP A 129 3.20 2.09 22.68
N GLY A 130 2.65 2.87 23.63
CA GLY A 130 3.15 4.22 23.93
C GLY A 130 4.60 4.26 24.45
N THR A 131 5.18 3.11 24.81
CA THR A 131 6.60 2.97 25.20
C THR A 131 7.50 2.61 24.02
N GLY A 132 6.94 2.39 22.83
CA GLY A 132 7.66 1.99 21.61
C GLY A 132 7.99 0.49 21.53
N ARG A 133 7.37 -0.37 22.37
CA ARG A 133 7.51 -1.83 22.30
C ARG A 133 6.52 -2.40 21.30
N GLU A 134 7.01 -3.30 20.43
CA GLU A 134 6.16 -4.04 19.51
C GLU A 134 5.23 -4.97 20.30
N GLN A 135 3.93 -4.84 20.08
CA GLN A 135 2.90 -5.67 20.70
C GLN A 135 2.50 -6.83 19.78
N TRP A 136 2.34 -6.55 18.50
CA TRP A 136 2.00 -7.53 17.48
C TRP A 136 2.33 -7.01 16.08
N ARG A 137 2.30 -7.95 15.12
CA ARG A 137 2.40 -7.64 13.68
C ARG A 137 1.43 -8.49 12.87
N SER A 138 1.02 -7.97 11.72
CA SER A 138 0.23 -8.69 10.73
C SER A 138 0.71 -8.40 9.31
N VAL A 139 0.47 -9.32 8.40
CA VAL A 139 0.84 -9.21 6.98
C VAL A 139 -0.39 -9.35 6.12
N GLY A 140 -0.53 -8.51 5.11
CA GLY A 140 -1.62 -8.54 4.15
C GLY A 140 -2.88 -7.80 4.59
N GLY A 141 -3.09 -7.56 5.88
CA GLY A 141 -4.26 -6.85 6.40
C GLY A 141 -4.09 -6.38 7.82
N VAL A 142 -4.97 -5.48 8.25
CA VAL A 142 -5.07 -5.01 9.63
C VAL A 142 -6.39 -5.50 10.24
N ASP A 143 -6.30 -6.13 11.41
CA ASP A 143 -7.48 -6.51 12.19
C ASP A 143 -7.90 -5.34 13.11
N ALA A 144 -9.03 -4.72 12.78
CA ALA A 144 -9.57 -3.59 13.55
C ALA A 144 -9.96 -4.02 14.98
N ALA A 145 -10.42 -5.26 15.19
CA ALA A 145 -10.76 -5.77 16.51
C ALA A 145 -9.51 -5.93 17.38
N GLN A 146 -8.42 -6.41 16.80
CA GLN A 146 -7.13 -6.51 17.49
C GLN A 146 -6.57 -5.14 17.87
N VAL A 147 -6.67 -4.14 16.98
CA VAL A 147 -6.27 -2.76 17.29
C VAL A 147 -7.05 -2.22 18.48
N ARG A 148 -8.40 -2.35 18.46
CA ARG A 148 -9.29 -1.90 19.54
C ARG A 148 -8.93 -2.55 20.87
N SER A 149 -8.85 -3.87 20.90
CA SER A 149 -8.56 -4.63 22.13
C SER A 149 -7.19 -4.29 22.73
N THR A 150 -6.23 -3.83 21.89
CA THR A 150 -4.91 -3.43 22.34
C THR A 150 -4.91 -2.00 22.89
N LEU A 151 -5.75 -1.10 22.35
CA LEU A 151 -5.86 0.30 22.79
C LEU A 151 -6.72 0.48 24.06
N GLU A 152 -7.61 -0.48 24.36
CA GLU A 152 -8.52 -0.45 25.51
C GLU A 152 -7.94 -1.10 26.78
N LYS A 153 -6.75 -1.68 26.69
CA LYS A 153 -5.99 -2.26 27.84
C LYS A 153 -5.22 -1.20 28.59
#